data_e8328f84207d7906a1c34d061723d497
#
_entry.id   e8328f84207d7906a1c34d061723d497
#
_cell.length_a   1.000
_cell.length_b   1.000
_cell.length_c   1.000
_cell.angle_alpha   90.00
_cell.angle_beta   90.00
_cell.angle_gamma   90.00
#
_symmetry.space_group_name_H-M   'P 1'
#
loop_
_entity.id
_entity.type
_entity.pdbx_description
1 polymer ?
#
loop_
_entity_poly.entity_id
_entity_poly.type
_entity_poly.pdbx_seq_one_letter_code
_entity_poly.pdbx_strand_id
1 'polypeptide(L)'
;MQILVLYHSKGGNTRKLAEMIARGVGEVDGASALLRNCEEVTKEDFLGSAGIIAGSPVYFGVMAAELKKVFDQFIGIRKKMEGKVGAAFATSGDATGGKETTMMSIIQSFLIYGMIIVGDPMSATGHYGVACAGAPDEKTMSNAIKLGRRVAEVAKKLQ
;
A
#
# COMPACT_ATOMS: atom_id res chain seq x y z
N MET A 1 5.29 0.82 16.89
CA MET A 1 4.15 0.49 16.00
C MET A 1 4.68 0.12 14.62
N GLN A 2 4.19 -0.97 14.00
CA GLN A 2 4.65 -1.43 12.69
C GLN A 2 3.62 -1.17 11.60
N ILE A 3 4.03 -0.76 10.41
CA ILE A 3 3.23 -0.63 9.20
C ILE A 3 3.79 -1.57 8.14
N LEU A 4 2.96 -2.48 7.63
CA LEU A 4 3.34 -3.36 6.52
C LEU A 4 3.25 -2.60 5.20
N VAL A 5 4.34 -2.59 4.44
CA VAL A 5 4.37 -2.13 3.05
C VAL A 5 4.51 -3.36 2.17
N LEU A 6 3.39 -3.79 1.59
CA LEU A 6 3.24 -5.00 0.79
C LEU A 6 3.26 -4.66 -0.70
N TYR A 7 4.01 -5.39 -1.51
CA TYR A 7 4.03 -5.13 -2.94
C TYR A 7 4.24 -6.40 -3.78
N HIS A 8 3.74 -6.36 -5.02
CA HIS A 8 4.24 -7.18 -6.13
C HIS A 8 5.01 -6.30 -7.10
N SER A 9 6.14 -6.80 -7.63
CA SER A 9 6.93 -6.03 -8.60
C SER A 9 7.74 -6.94 -9.51
N LYS A 10 7.47 -6.92 -10.82
CA LYS A 10 8.25 -7.66 -11.82
C LYS A 10 9.41 -6.81 -12.37
N GLY A 11 9.14 -5.56 -12.74
CA GLY A 11 10.10 -4.64 -13.37
C GLY A 11 10.80 -3.68 -12.41
N GLY A 12 10.54 -3.76 -11.09
CA GLY A 12 11.19 -2.93 -10.08
C GLY A 12 10.53 -1.59 -9.76
N ASN A 13 9.65 -1.05 -10.60
CA ASN A 13 9.04 0.27 -10.37
C ASN A 13 8.13 0.29 -9.13
N THR A 14 7.28 -0.72 -8.96
CA THR A 14 6.42 -0.83 -7.77
C THR A 14 7.26 -0.99 -6.49
N ARG A 15 8.36 -1.76 -6.56
CA ARG A 15 9.31 -1.89 -5.45
C ARG A 15 9.93 -0.54 -5.06
N LYS A 16 10.37 0.28 -6.04
CA LYS A 16 10.92 1.62 -5.77
C LYS A 16 9.90 2.51 -5.02
N LEU A 17 8.62 2.48 -5.42
CA LEU A 17 7.58 3.20 -4.67
C LEU A 17 7.40 2.65 -3.25
N ALA A 18 7.38 1.33 -3.09
CA ALA A 18 7.27 0.69 -1.77
C ALA A 18 8.41 1.10 -0.82
N GLU A 19 9.65 1.18 -1.34
CA GLU A 19 10.82 1.63 -0.57
C GLU A 19 10.67 3.10 -0.12
N MET A 20 10.13 3.98 -0.97
CA MET A 20 9.89 5.39 -0.59
C MET A 20 8.74 5.52 0.42
N ILE A 21 7.68 4.73 0.27
CA ILE A 21 6.59 4.65 1.25
C ILE A 21 7.14 4.18 2.61
N ALA A 22 7.96 3.13 2.63
CA ALA A 22 8.59 2.61 3.84
C ALA A 22 9.47 3.67 4.52
N ARG A 23 10.22 4.46 3.74
CA ARG A 23 10.97 5.61 4.25
C ARG A 23 10.04 6.61 4.95
N GLY A 24 8.91 6.95 4.32
CA GLY A 24 7.94 7.89 4.91
C GLY A 24 7.33 7.39 6.21
N VAL A 25 7.07 6.09 6.35
CA VAL A 25 6.65 5.47 7.61
C VAL A 25 7.73 5.69 8.70
N GLY A 26 9.00 5.48 8.37
CA GLY A 26 10.13 5.66 9.30
C GLY A 26 10.38 7.10 9.74
N GLU A 27 9.79 8.10 9.09
CA GLU A 27 9.85 9.50 9.52
C GLU A 27 8.90 9.84 10.68
N VAL A 28 8.01 8.90 11.06
CA VAL A 28 7.08 9.08 12.18
C VAL A 28 7.65 8.43 13.44
N ASP A 29 7.83 9.24 14.48
CA ASP A 29 8.37 8.78 15.76
C ASP A 29 7.56 7.62 16.34
N GLY A 30 8.25 6.54 16.71
CA GLY A 30 7.66 5.30 17.22
C GLY A 30 7.03 4.39 16.16
N ALA A 31 7.14 4.73 14.86
CA ALA A 31 6.71 3.88 13.76
C ALA A 31 7.90 3.21 13.05
N SER A 32 7.69 2.01 12.52
CA SER A 32 8.63 1.28 11.68
C SER A 32 7.91 0.65 10.49
N ALA A 33 8.59 0.59 9.36
CA ALA A 33 8.06 -0.08 8.17
C ALA A 33 8.54 -1.53 8.10
N LEU A 34 7.64 -2.44 7.79
CA LEU A 34 7.94 -3.81 7.40
C LEU A 34 7.70 -3.94 5.90
N LEU A 35 8.77 -3.97 5.11
CA LEU A 35 8.69 -4.11 3.65
C LEU A 35 8.66 -5.59 3.27
N ARG A 36 7.63 -6.02 2.52
CA ARG A 36 7.46 -7.40 2.04
C ARG A 36 6.98 -7.44 0.60
N ASN A 37 7.52 -8.36 -0.18
CA ASN A 37 6.89 -8.76 -1.43
C ASN A 37 5.81 -9.84 -1.17
N CYS A 38 4.97 -10.12 -2.18
CA CYS A 38 3.89 -11.08 -2.06
C CYS A 38 4.34 -12.54 -1.81
N GLU A 39 5.59 -12.88 -2.09
CA GLU A 39 6.14 -14.22 -1.89
C GLU A 39 6.66 -14.43 -0.45
N GLU A 40 7.03 -13.34 0.22
CA GLU A 40 7.66 -13.36 1.55
C GLU A 40 6.66 -13.08 2.68
N VAL A 41 5.55 -12.40 2.38
CA VAL A 41 4.60 -11.95 3.40
C VAL A 41 3.91 -13.10 4.10
N THR A 42 3.75 -12.96 5.41
CA THR A 42 3.09 -13.95 6.27
C THR A 42 1.80 -13.41 6.91
N LYS A 43 0.97 -14.30 7.45
CA LYS A 43 -0.21 -13.90 8.24
C LYS A 43 0.18 -13.10 9.49
N GLU A 44 1.30 -13.45 10.08
CA GLU A 44 1.87 -12.80 11.25
C GLU A 44 2.26 -11.34 10.93
N ASP A 45 2.77 -11.06 9.73
CA ASP A 45 3.06 -9.71 9.27
C ASP A 45 1.78 -8.84 9.21
N PHE A 46 0.67 -9.41 8.72
CA PHE A 46 -0.65 -8.76 8.72
C PHE A 46 -1.14 -8.50 10.14
N LEU A 47 -1.10 -9.50 11.00
CA LEU A 47 -1.61 -9.43 12.38
C LEU A 47 -0.80 -8.47 13.23
N GLY A 48 0.52 -8.46 13.09
CA GLY A 48 1.46 -7.63 13.87
C GLY A 48 1.49 -6.16 13.43
N SER A 49 0.94 -5.82 12.26
CA SER A 49 0.96 -4.45 11.74
C SER A 49 -0.29 -3.68 12.15
N ALA A 50 -0.12 -2.39 12.49
CA ALA A 50 -1.22 -1.45 12.77
C ALA A 50 -1.90 -0.93 11.49
N GLY A 51 -1.22 -1.06 10.36
CA GLY A 51 -1.75 -0.69 9.05
C GLY A 51 -1.01 -1.42 7.93
N ILE A 52 -1.62 -1.45 6.74
CA ILE A 52 -1.08 -2.06 5.53
C ILE A 52 -1.16 -1.08 4.37
N ILE A 53 -0.03 -0.84 3.70
CA ILE A 53 0.02 -0.10 2.45
C ILE A 53 0.36 -1.11 1.36
N ALA A 54 -0.58 -1.40 0.45
CA ALA A 54 -0.36 -2.41 -0.57
C ALA A 54 -0.24 -1.80 -1.97
N GLY A 55 0.67 -2.34 -2.77
CA GLY A 55 0.93 -1.87 -4.12
C GLY A 55 1.12 -2.94 -5.17
N SER A 56 0.70 -2.61 -6.38
CA SER A 56 0.73 -3.51 -7.53
C SER A 56 1.08 -2.78 -8.81
N PRO A 57 1.77 -3.44 -9.75
CA PRO A 57 1.69 -3.04 -11.13
C PRO A 57 0.26 -3.22 -11.63
N VAL A 58 -0.11 -2.42 -12.64
CA VAL A 58 -1.40 -2.57 -13.32
C VAL A 58 -1.32 -3.76 -14.27
N TYR A 59 -2.15 -4.77 -14.04
CA TYR A 59 -2.37 -5.87 -14.96
C TYR A 59 -3.86 -5.93 -15.33
N PHE A 60 -4.17 -5.59 -16.60
CA PHE A 60 -5.55 -5.53 -17.10
C PHE A 60 -6.49 -4.67 -16.24
N GLY A 61 -5.98 -3.54 -15.73
CA GLY A 61 -6.77 -2.55 -14.99
C GLY A 61 -7.04 -2.90 -13.52
N VAL A 62 -6.46 -4.00 -13.00
CA VAL A 62 -6.62 -4.44 -11.60
C VAL A 62 -5.27 -4.83 -10.99
N MET A 63 -5.27 -5.17 -9.70
CA MET A 63 -4.06 -5.66 -9.03
C MET A 63 -3.57 -6.98 -9.64
N ALA A 64 -2.26 -7.20 -9.56
CA ALA A 64 -1.62 -8.44 -9.95
C ALA A 64 -2.19 -9.65 -9.21
N ALA A 65 -2.25 -10.80 -9.89
CA ALA A 65 -2.76 -12.05 -9.32
C ALA A 65 -2.00 -12.45 -8.04
N GLU A 66 -0.70 -12.17 -7.96
CA GLU A 66 0.15 -12.46 -6.81
C GLU A 66 -0.33 -11.70 -5.56
N LEU A 67 -0.69 -10.42 -5.69
CA LEU A 67 -1.22 -9.64 -4.56
C LEU A 67 -2.64 -10.11 -4.20
N LYS A 68 -3.50 -10.38 -5.18
CA LYS A 68 -4.84 -10.93 -4.93
C LYS A 68 -4.78 -12.27 -4.20
N LYS A 69 -3.84 -13.14 -4.59
CA LYS A 69 -3.61 -14.43 -3.93
C LYS A 69 -3.30 -14.28 -2.44
N VAL A 70 -2.50 -13.30 -2.04
CA VAL A 70 -2.21 -13.02 -0.62
C VAL A 70 -3.51 -12.73 0.14
N PHE A 71 -4.35 -11.83 -0.38
CA PHE A 71 -5.64 -11.53 0.26
C PHE A 71 -6.55 -12.77 0.35
N ASP A 72 -6.63 -13.57 -0.70
CA ASP A 72 -7.44 -14.80 -0.70
C ASP A 72 -6.95 -15.83 0.32
N GLN A 73 -5.63 -16.04 0.38
CA GLN A 73 -5.02 -16.98 1.33
C GLN A 73 -5.18 -16.56 2.79
N PHE A 74 -5.23 -15.25 3.06
CA PHE A 74 -5.29 -14.72 4.42
C PHE A 74 -6.71 -14.39 4.89
N ILE A 75 -7.73 -14.79 4.14
CA ILE A 75 -9.15 -14.51 4.47
C ILE A 75 -9.52 -14.97 5.90
N GLY A 76 -8.89 -16.02 6.41
CA GLY A 76 -9.15 -16.55 7.76
C GLY A 76 -8.82 -15.59 8.90
N ILE A 77 -7.95 -14.58 8.67
CA ILE A 77 -7.63 -13.57 9.69
C ILE A 77 -8.44 -12.28 9.53
N ARG A 78 -9.36 -12.22 8.58
CA ARG A 78 -10.12 -11.02 8.19
C ARG A 78 -10.66 -10.22 9.39
N LYS A 79 -11.34 -10.88 10.32
CA LYS A 79 -11.93 -10.24 11.50
C LYS A 79 -10.92 -9.54 12.42
N LYS A 80 -9.66 -9.99 12.39
CA LYS A 80 -8.57 -9.40 13.20
C LYS A 80 -7.94 -8.17 12.54
N MET A 81 -8.36 -7.85 11.31
CA MET A 81 -7.88 -6.69 10.56
C MET A 81 -8.80 -5.48 10.69
N GLU A 82 -10.00 -5.68 11.28
CA GLU A 82 -10.97 -4.61 11.50
C GLU A 82 -10.36 -3.42 12.24
N GLY A 83 -10.59 -2.22 11.72
CA GLY A 83 -10.09 -0.97 12.30
C GLY A 83 -8.62 -0.63 12.01
N LYS A 84 -7.83 -1.54 11.42
CA LYS A 84 -6.48 -1.22 10.96
C LYS A 84 -6.51 -0.31 9.73
N VAL A 85 -5.46 0.48 9.53
CA VAL A 85 -5.38 1.44 8.43
C VAL A 85 -4.93 0.75 7.14
N GLY A 86 -5.65 0.99 6.03
CA GLY A 86 -5.32 0.53 4.68
C GLY A 86 -5.06 1.68 3.71
N ALA A 87 -4.06 1.54 2.84
CA ALA A 87 -3.79 2.46 1.74
C ALA A 87 -3.25 1.72 0.52
N ALA A 88 -3.41 2.31 -0.67
CA ALA A 88 -3.00 1.68 -1.92
C ALA A 88 -2.00 2.53 -2.71
N PHE A 89 -1.18 1.86 -3.55
CA PHE A 89 -0.35 2.49 -4.57
C PHE A 89 -0.25 1.61 -5.82
N ALA A 90 0.07 2.21 -6.96
CA ALA A 90 0.15 1.46 -8.21
C ALA A 90 1.21 2.00 -9.18
N THR A 91 1.69 1.15 -10.07
CA THR A 91 2.50 1.54 -11.23
C THR A 91 1.93 0.94 -12.50
N SER A 92 1.99 1.68 -13.61
CA SER A 92 1.52 1.21 -14.91
C SER A 92 2.61 1.37 -15.98
N GLY A 93 2.48 0.65 -17.08
CA GLY A 93 3.33 0.85 -18.25
C GLY A 93 2.94 2.08 -19.07
N ASP A 94 1.68 2.54 -18.95
CA ASP A 94 1.12 3.64 -19.73
C ASP A 94 0.36 4.63 -18.84
N ALA A 95 0.25 5.88 -19.30
CA ALA A 95 -0.44 6.94 -18.56
C ALA A 95 -1.93 6.64 -18.32
N THR A 96 -2.59 5.99 -19.30
CA THR A 96 -4.00 5.60 -19.25
C THR A 96 -4.21 4.14 -18.82
N GLY A 97 -3.19 3.52 -18.22
CA GLY A 97 -3.13 2.08 -17.98
C GLY A 97 -4.06 1.52 -16.89
N GLY A 98 -4.82 2.35 -16.16
CA GLY A 98 -5.74 1.88 -15.12
C GLY A 98 -5.12 1.87 -13.71
N LYS A 99 -4.30 2.85 -13.38
CA LYS A 99 -3.70 3.01 -12.05
C LYS A 99 -4.76 3.16 -10.96
N GLU A 100 -5.76 3.98 -11.22
CA GLU A 100 -6.86 4.27 -10.31
C GLU A 100 -7.70 3.01 -10.05
N THR A 101 -8.07 2.28 -11.11
CA THR A 101 -8.84 1.04 -10.97
C THR A 101 -8.05 -0.06 -10.25
N THR A 102 -6.72 -0.11 -10.46
CA THR A 102 -5.84 -1.02 -9.71
C THR A 102 -5.81 -0.67 -8.23
N MET A 103 -5.64 0.61 -7.86
CA MET A 103 -5.71 1.04 -6.46
C MET A 103 -7.10 0.75 -5.86
N MET A 104 -8.17 0.99 -6.61
CA MET A 104 -9.54 0.66 -6.16
C MET A 104 -9.73 -0.83 -5.93
N SER A 105 -9.15 -1.72 -6.74
CA SER A 105 -9.23 -3.17 -6.50
C SER A 105 -8.55 -3.60 -5.20
N ILE A 106 -7.44 -2.93 -4.83
CA ILE A 106 -6.76 -3.12 -3.54
C ILE A 106 -7.63 -2.59 -2.39
N ILE A 107 -8.17 -1.39 -2.53
CA ILE A 107 -9.06 -0.74 -1.54
C ILE A 107 -10.29 -1.60 -1.26
N GLN A 108 -10.92 -2.16 -2.29
CA GLN A 108 -12.04 -3.09 -2.15
C GLN A 108 -11.68 -4.30 -1.28
N SER A 109 -10.48 -4.87 -1.47
CA SER A 109 -10.00 -5.98 -0.63
C SER A 109 -9.84 -5.55 0.83
N PHE A 110 -9.28 -4.37 1.09
CA PHE A 110 -9.14 -3.84 2.44
C PHE A 110 -10.50 -3.54 3.11
N LEU A 111 -11.48 -3.02 2.38
CA LEU A 111 -12.84 -2.82 2.89
C LEU A 111 -13.49 -4.15 3.32
N ILE A 112 -13.27 -5.23 2.54
CA ILE A 112 -13.71 -6.59 2.92
C ILE A 112 -13.01 -7.08 4.20
N TYR A 113 -11.77 -6.67 4.43
CA TYR A 113 -11.05 -6.92 5.69
C TYR A 113 -11.49 -6.02 6.86
N GLY A 114 -12.46 -5.10 6.65
CA GLY A 114 -12.94 -4.18 7.70
C GLY A 114 -11.97 -3.05 8.03
N MET A 115 -11.01 -2.77 7.14
CA MET A 115 -9.97 -1.75 7.38
C MET A 115 -10.47 -0.33 7.11
N ILE A 116 -9.86 0.64 7.78
CA ILE A 116 -10.09 2.07 7.57
C ILE A 116 -9.18 2.55 6.43
N ILE A 117 -9.77 3.05 5.35
CA ILE A 117 -9.01 3.45 4.16
C ILE A 117 -8.60 4.91 4.22
N VAL A 118 -7.34 5.18 3.90
CA VAL A 118 -6.82 6.53 3.70
C VAL A 118 -6.15 6.65 2.33
N GLY A 119 -6.43 7.74 1.64
CA GLY A 119 -5.71 8.14 0.43
C GLY A 119 -4.42 8.89 0.74
N ASP A 120 -3.73 9.37 -0.28
CA ASP A 120 -2.57 10.24 -0.11
C ASP A 120 -3.02 11.64 0.39
N PRO A 121 -2.15 12.40 1.07
CA PRO A 121 -2.53 13.69 1.64
C PRO A 121 -2.73 14.75 0.55
N MET A 122 -3.52 15.80 0.85
CA MET A 122 -3.73 16.95 -0.03
C MET A 122 -2.42 17.66 -0.43
N SER A 123 -1.38 17.57 0.40
CA SER A 123 -0.03 18.05 0.08
C SER A 123 0.73 17.21 -0.94
N ALA A 124 0.21 16.03 -1.30
CA ALA A 124 0.65 15.21 -2.42
C ALA A 124 -0.28 15.42 -3.62
N THR A 125 -1.29 14.58 -3.79
CA THR A 125 -2.33 14.73 -4.83
C THR A 125 -3.75 14.71 -4.27
N GLY A 126 -3.95 14.14 -3.07
CA GLY A 126 -5.26 14.08 -2.40
C GLY A 126 -6.25 13.14 -3.08
N HIS A 127 -5.76 12.02 -3.65
CA HIS A 127 -6.57 11.03 -4.35
C HIS A 127 -6.58 9.67 -3.64
N TYR A 128 -6.70 8.58 -4.42
CA TYR A 128 -6.82 7.21 -3.91
C TYR A 128 -5.53 6.64 -3.31
N GLY A 129 -4.41 7.26 -3.61
CA GLY A 129 -3.06 6.83 -3.25
C GLY A 129 -2.04 7.32 -4.25
N VAL A 130 -0.81 6.83 -4.18
CA VAL A 130 0.27 7.26 -5.08
C VAL A 130 0.40 6.32 -6.26
N ALA A 131 0.50 6.89 -7.47
CA ALA A 131 0.71 6.10 -8.67
C ALA A 131 1.57 6.82 -9.71
N CYS A 132 2.23 6.05 -10.58
CA CYS A 132 2.96 6.57 -11.74
C CYS A 132 2.86 5.65 -12.96
N ALA A 133 3.14 6.21 -14.13
CA ALA A 133 3.42 5.45 -15.35
C ALA A 133 4.93 5.36 -15.53
N GLY A 134 5.45 4.17 -15.84
CA GLY A 134 6.88 3.93 -15.94
C GLY A 134 7.63 4.01 -14.62
N ALA A 135 8.86 4.49 -14.66
CA ALA A 135 9.69 4.68 -13.47
C ALA A 135 9.21 5.87 -12.64
N PRO A 136 9.18 5.77 -11.30
CA PRO A 136 8.84 6.89 -10.44
C PRO A 136 9.83 8.06 -10.62
N ASP A 137 9.31 9.26 -10.85
CA ASP A 137 10.06 10.51 -10.85
C ASP A 137 10.19 11.06 -9.41
N GLU A 138 10.96 12.14 -9.24
CA GLU A 138 11.19 12.78 -7.93
C GLU A 138 9.89 13.23 -7.25
N LYS A 139 8.94 13.75 -8.01
CA LYS A 139 7.62 14.16 -7.49
C LYS A 139 6.83 12.98 -6.97
N THR A 140 6.79 11.89 -7.74
CA THR A 140 6.11 10.65 -7.33
C THR A 140 6.76 10.04 -6.09
N MET A 141 8.09 10.01 -6.04
CA MET A 141 8.83 9.52 -4.86
C MET A 141 8.56 10.38 -3.62
N SER A 142 8.52 11.71 -3.75
CA SER A 142 8.14 12.61 -2.65
C SER A 142 6.70 12.34 -2.17
N ASN A 143 5.76 12.12 -3.09
CA ASN A 143 4.38 11.80 -2.75
C ASN A 143 4.27 10.42 -2.06
N ALA A 144 5.09 9.45 -2.45
CA ALA A 144 5.16 8.13 -1.80
C ALA A 144 5.60 8.25 -0.32
N ILE A 145 6.62 9.07 -0.04
CA ILE A 145 7.05 9.38 1.33
C ILE A 145 5.89 9.98 2.14
N LYS A 146 5.16 10.94 1.56
CA LYS A 146 4.02 11.58 2.23
C LYS A 146 2.89 10.58 2.52
N LEU A 147 2.61 9.64 1.61
CA LEU A 147 1.62 8.58 1.84
C LEU A 147 2.04 7.69 3.03
N GLY A 148 3.30 7.23 3.06
CA GLY A 148 3.83 6.42 4.14
C GLY A 148 3.70 7.10 5.49
N ARG A 149 4.12 8.37 5.57
CA ARG A 149 4.00 9.20 6.78
C ARG A 149 2.53 9.32 7.20
N ARG A 150 1.61 9.68 6.29
CA ARG A 150 0.18 9.82 6.60
C ARG A 150 -0.42 8.56 7.20
N VAL A 151 -0.14 7.39 6.62
CA VAL A 151 -0.67 6.12 7.13
C VAL A 151 -0.16 5.85 8.54
N ALA A 152 1.13 6.07 8.80
CA ALA A 152 1.71 5.89 10.13
C ALA A 152 1.11 6.87 11.15
N GLU A 153 0.92 8.13 10.79
CA GLU A 153 0.30 9.15 11.66
C GLU A 153 -1.15 8.79 11.99
N VAL A 154 -1.94 8.34 11.00
CA VAL A 154 -3.34 7.92 11.23
C VAL A 154 -3.39 6.67 12.09
N ALA A 155 -2.57 5.66 11.78
CA ALA A 155 -2.51 4.44 12.60
C ALA A 155 -2.12 4.72 14.05
N LYS A 156 -1.20 5.66 14.28
CA LYS A 156 -0.79 6.09 15.64
C LYS A 156 -1.93 6.77 16.42
N LYS A 157 -2.82 7.50 15.73
CA LYS A 157 -3.98 8.16 16.36
C LYS A 157 -5.11 7.19 16.71
N LEU A 158 -5.13 5.99 16.09
CA LEU A 158 -6.16 4.97 16.33
C LEU A 158 -5.76 3.92 17.38
N GLN A 159 -4.52 3.97 17.89
CA GLN A 159 -4.06 3.16 19.01
C GLN A 159 -4.36 3.81 20.35
#